data_67dcdf5a4fd4f2b70852d80077f8762a
#
_entry.id   67dcdf5a4fd4f2b70852d80077f8762a
#
_cell.length_a   1.000
_cell.length_b   1.000
_cell.length_c   1.000
_cell.angle_alpha   90.00
_cell.angle_beta   90.00
_cell.angle_gamma   90.00
#
_symmetry.space_group_name_H-M   'P 1'
#
loop_
_entity.id
_entity.type
_entity.pdbx_description
1 polymer ?
#
loop_
_entity_poly.entity_id
_entity_poly.type
_entity_poly.pdbx_seq_one_letter_code
_entity_poly.pdbx_strand_id
1 'polypeptide(L)'
;FNPRVVALSLVVGGIAMLVIEKWRPTPTTEIVDDISARAALGIGLAQVLSLIPGVSRSGATIMGAIALGTSRVAATEFSFFLAIPVMLAATGYELIGSIDLLSAEQLSMVAIGFAVSFGSALIVVKALIGFVSRHTFVPFAWYRIVFGAALLAFYWG
;
A
#
# COMPACT_ATOMS: atom_id res chain seq x y z
N PHE A 1 -3.48 13.24 -14.34
CA PHE A 1 -4.15 12.00 -13.89
C PHE A 1 -5.23 11.62 -14.88
N ASN A 2 -5.16 10.39 -15.44
CA ASN A 2 -6.21 9.87 -16.33
C ASN A 2 -7.11 8.91 -15.54
N PRO A 3 -8.39 9.24 -15.29
CA PRO A 3 -9.30 8.42 -14.51
C PRO A 3 -9.47 6.99 -15.06
N ARG A 4 -9.38 6.83 -16.39
CA ARG A 4 -9.47 5.51 -17.04
C ARG A 4 -8.29 4.61 -16.68
N VAL A 5 -7.07 5.19 -16.60
CA VAL A 5 -5.87 4.45 -16.17
C VAL A 5 -6.04 3.98 -14.73
N VAL A 6 -6.53 4.86 -13.84
CA VAL A 6 -6.80 4.50 -12.44
C VAL A 6 -7.81 3.36 -12.34
N ALA A 7 -8.91 3.45 -13.08
CA ALA A 7 -9.96 2.44 -13.06
C ALA A 7 -9.48 1.08 -13.59
N LEU A 8 -8.71 1.07 -14.69
CA LEU A 8 -8.07 -0.15 -15.21
C LEU A 8 -7.10 -0.75 -14.21
N SER A 9 -6.27 0.08 -13.58
CA SER A 9 -5.30 -0.37 -12.57
C SER A 9 -5.97 -0.97 -11.33
N LEU A 10 -7.15 -0.44 -10.95
CA LEU A 10 -7.94 -1.03 -9.87
C LEU A 10 -8.42 -2.44 -10.25
N VAL A 11 -9.00 -2.62 -11.43
CA VAL A 11 -9.49 -3.93 -11.89
C VAL A 11 -8.36 -4.92 -12.04
N VAL A 12 -7.31 -4.56 -12.78
CA VAL A 12 -6.13 -5.44 -13.01
C VAL A 12 -5.45 -5.79 -11.69
N GLY A 13 -5.24 -4.80 -10.82
CA GLY A 13 -4.67 -5.03 -9.49
C GLY A 13 -5.54 -5.93 -8.61
N GLY A 14 -6.87 -5.79 -8.66
CA GLY A 14 -7.79 -6.69 -7.96
C GLY A 14 -7.72 -8.14 -8.48
N ILE A 15 -7.66 -8.32 -9.80
CA ILE A 15 -7.49 -9.65 -10.43
C ILE A 15 -6.13 -10.25 -10.01
N ALA A 16 -5.05 -9.48 -10.08
CA ALA A 16 -3.73 -9.92 -9.65
C ALA A 16 -3.72 -10.38 -8.18
N MET A 17 -4.41 -9.66 -7.29
CA MET A 17 -4.57 -10.06 -5.89
C MET A 17 -5.29 -11.43 -5.76
N LEU A 18 -6.38 -11.66 -6.51
CA LEU A 18 -7.07 -12.96 -6.50
C LEU A 18 -6.19 -14.10 -7.00
N VAL A 19 -5.43 -13.86 -8.06
CA VAL A 19 -4.49 -14.84 -8.63
C VAL A 19 -3.40 -15.20 -7.63
N ILE A 20 -2.76 -14.19 -7.02
CA ILE A 20 -1.69 -14.41 -6.03
C ILE A 20 -2.24 -15.14 -4.79
N GLU A 21 -3.40 -14.74 -4.28
CA GLU A 21 -4.01 -15.42 -3.13
C GLU A 21 -4.36 -16.87 -3.42
N LYS A 22 -4.79 -17.19 -4.65
CA LYS A 22 -5.12 -18.55 -5.06
C LYS A 22 -3.89 -19.45 -5.22
N TRP A 23 -2.81 -18.90 -5.79
CA TRP A 23 -1.62 -19.66 -6.19
C TRP A 23 -0.39 -19.38 -5.33
N ARG A 24 -0.59 -18.68 -4.22
CA ARG A 24 0.51 -18.36 -3.30
C ARG A 24 1.26 -19.62 -2.87
N PRO A 25 2.59 -19.56 -2.79
CA PRO A 25 3.38 -20.65 -2.24
C PRO A 25 3.08 -20.81 -0.74
N THR A 26 3.40 -22.00 -0.20
CA THR A 26 3.44 -22.18 1.26
C THR A 26 4.43 -21.17 1.85
N PRO A 27 4.05 -20.40 2.88
CA PRO A 27 4.95 -19.43 3.46
C PRO A 27 6.24 -20.07 3.97
N THR A 28 7.38 -19.52 3.57
CA THR A 28 8.70 -19.89 4.05
C THR A 28 9.25 -18.86 5.04
N THR A 29 8.66 -17.68 5.10
CA THR A 29 9.01 -16.57 5.99
C THR A 29 7.76 -16.13 6.75
N GLU A 30 7.72 -16.45 8.06
CA GLU A 30 6.55 -16.21 8.91
C GLU A 30 6.60 -14.87 9.63
N ILE A 31 7.78 -14.37 9.98
CA ILE A 31 8.00 -13.13 10.72
C ILE A 31 8.80 -12.13 9.89
N VAL A 32 8.56 -10.85 10.12
CA VAL A 32 9.13 -9.76 9.32
C VAL A 32 10.65 -9.69 9.42
N ASP A 33 11.22 -10.04 10.57
CA ASP A 33 12.67 -9.97 10.82
C ASP A 33 13.47 -11.02 10.02
N ASP A 34 12.81 -12.09 9.56
CA ASP A 34 13.42 -13.16 8.76
C ASP A 34 13.38 -12.87 7.25
N ILE A 35 12.84 -11.72 6.83
CA ILE A 35 12.82 -11.34 5.42
C ILE A 35 14.25 -11.07 4.95
N SER A 36 14.74 -11.92 4.05
CA SER A 36 16.09 -11.78 3.51
C SER A 36 16.25 -10.53 2.67
N ALA A 37 17.47 -9.99 2.56
CA ALA A 37 17.77 -8.83 1.71
C ALA A 37 17.36 -9.05 0.25
N ARG A 38 17.47 -10.30 -0.25
CA ARG A 38 17.03 -10.66 -1.60
C ARG A 38 15.50 -10.56 -1.75
N ALA A 39 14.75 -11.04 -0.77
CA ALA A 39 13.29 -10.91 -0.75
C ALA A 39 12.88 -9.43 -0.61
N ALA A 40 13.53 -8.67 0.28
CA ALA A 40 13.30 -7.24 0.43
C ALA A 40 13.52 -6.46 -0.88
N LEU A 41 14.58 -6.78 -1.63
CA LEU A 41 14.82 -6.21 -2.96
C LEU A 41 13.70 -6.56 -3.95
N GLY A 42 13.25 -7.83 -3.97
CA GLY A 42 12.14 -8.26 -4.81
C GLY A 42 10.83 -7.53 -4.49
N ILE A 43 10.55 -7.32 -3.19
CA ILE A 43 9.39 -6.54 -2.73
C ILE A 43 9.54 -5.07 -3.16
N GLY A 44 10.73 -4.51 -3.04
CA GLY A 44 11.03 -3.15 -3.52
C GLY A 44 10.82 -3.00 -5.03
N LEU A 45 11.21 -4.00 -5.83
CA LEU A 45 10.92 -4.02 -7.27
C LEU A 45 9.41 -4.11 -7.55
N ALA A 46 8.67 -4.91 -6.80
CA ALA A 46 7.21 -4.94 -6.92
C ALA A 46 6.57 -3.57 -6.59
N GLN A 47 7.15 -2.81 -5.66
CA GLN A 47 6.69 -1.45 -5.33
C GLN A 47 6.76 -0.50 -6.54
N VAL A 48 7.67 -0.70 -7.50
CA VAL A 48 7.80 0.14 -8.71
C VAL A 48 6.49 0.17 -9.50
N LEU A 49 5.69 -0.91 -9.45
CA LEU A 49 4.37 -0.95 -10.09
C LEU A 49 3.43 0.13 -9.55
N SER A 50 3.64 0.59 -8.33
CA SER A 50 2.81 1.64 -7.73
C SER A 50 3.03 3.04 -8.32
N LEU A 51 4.03 3.22 -9.18
CA LEU A 51 4.19 4.43 -9.99
C LEU A 51 3.07 4.57 -11.02
N ILE A 52 2.40 3.48 -11.38
CA ILE A 52 1.23 3.52 -12.24
C ILE A 52 0.04 4.02 -11.42
N PRO A 53 -0.63 5.12 -11.84
CA PRO A 53 -1.79 5.65 -11.13
C PRO A 53 -2.89 4.59 -10.94
N GLY A 54 -3.37 4.45 -9.70
CA GLY A 54 -4.39 3.45 -9.35
C GLY A 54 -3.83 2.11 -8.86
N VAL A 55 -2.56 1.83 -9.06
CA VAL A 55 -1.89 0.70 -8.41
C VAL A 55 -1.62 1.08 -6.95
N SER A 56 -2.16 0.33 -6.02
CA SER A 56 -1.92 0.53 -4.59
C SER A 56 -0.47 0.20 -4.23
N ARG A 57 0.25 1.13 -3.60
CA ARG A 57 1.63 0.87 -3.13
C ARG A 57 1.68 -0.30 -2.16
N SER A 58 0.83 -0.30 -1.12
CA SER A 58 0.74 -1.40 -0.17
C SER A 58 0.25 -2.70 -0.84
N GLY A 59 -0.69 -2.60 -1.79
CA GLY A 59 -1.12 -3.75 -2.57
C GLY A 59 0.03 -4.39 -3.34
N ALA A 60 0.86 -3.61 -4.02
CA ALA A 60 2.02 -4.11 -4.76
C ALA A 60 3.07 -4.76 -3.85
N THR A 61 3.43 -4.11 -2.74
CA THR A 61 4.43 -4.64 -1.78
C THR A 61 3.95 -5.88 -1.05
N ILE A 62 2.72 -5.89 -0.55
CA ILE A 62 2.14 -7.04 0.17
C ILE A 62 1.99 -8.24 -0.78
N MET A 63 1.41 -8.03 -1.96
CA MET A 63 1.24 -9.12 -2.93
C MET A 63 2.58 -9.62 -3.47
N GLY A 64 3.54 -8.72 -3.70
CA GLY A 64 4.91 -9.09 -4.05
C GLY A 64 5.59 -9.96 -2.99
N ALA A 65 5.45 -9.60 -1.71
CA ALA A 65 5.99 -10.37 -0.60
C ALA A 65 5.34 -11.76 -0.48
N ILE A 66 4.01 -11.84 -0.60
CA ILE A 66 3.27 -13.12 -0.58
C ILE A 66 3.69 -14.02 -1.74
N ALA A 67 3.85 -13.46 -2.94
CA ALA A 67 4.32 -14.21 -4.11
C ALA A 67 5.75 -14.74 -3.94
N LEU A 68 6.57 -14.09 -3.11
CA LEU A 68 7.93 -14.51 -2.74
C LEU A 68 7.97 -15.46 -1.52
N GLY A 69 6.82 -15.92 -1.03
CA GLY A 69 6.75 -16.89 0.06
C GLY A 69 6.73 -16.27 1.47
N THR A 70 6.39 -15.00 1.60
CA THR A 70 6.20 -14.37 2.92
C THR A 70 4.75 -14.56 3.39
N SER A 71 4.54 -14.78 4.69
CA SER A 71 3.21 -14.85 5.29
C SER A 71 2.45 -13.52 5.12
N ARG A 72 1.10 -13.55 5.19
CA ARG A 72 0.30 -12.33 5.06
C ARG A 72 0.64 -11.28 6.12
N VAL A 73 0.86 -11.72 7.35
CA VAL A 73 1.19 -10.83 8.47
C VAL A 73 2.54 -10.18 8.23
N ALA A 74 3.60 -10.98 8.02
CA ALA A 74 4.95 -10.46 7.77
C ALA A 74 5.02 -9.57 6.52
N ALA A 75 4.29 -9.93 5.45
CA ALA A 75 4.19 -9.11 4.23
C ALA A 75 3.54 -7.74 4.51
N THR A 76 2.50 -7.72 5.35
CA THR A 76 1.80 -6.48 5.73
C THR A 76 2.68 -5.61 6.62
N GLU A 77 3.31 -6.20 7.64
CA GLU A 77 4.25 -5.51 8.52
C GLU A 77 5.41 -4.90 7.72
N PHE A 78 6.04 -5.69 6.85
CA PHE A 78 7.13 -5.22 6.00
C PHE A 78 6.70 -4.06 5.09
N SER A 79 5.49 -4.12 4.53
CA SER A 79 4.94 -3.02 3.72
C SER A 79 4.83 -1.72 4.52
N PHE A 80 4.45 -1.78 5.81
CA PHE A 80 4.42 -0.61 6.68
C PHE A 80 5.83 -0.12 7.02
N PHE A 81 6.77 -1.00 7.34
CA PHE A 81 8.17 -0.61 7.58
C PHE A 81 8.78 0.06 6.35
N LEU A 82 8.54 -0.49 5.16
CA LEU A 82 9.03 0.09 3.90
C LEU A 82 8.37 1.45 3.60
N ALA A 83 7.17 1.70 4.14
CA ALA A 83 6.50 2.99 4.00
C ALA A 83 7.23 4.11 4.72
N ILE A 84 7.84 3.83 5.87
CA ILE A 84 8.46 4.86 6.72
C ILE A 84 9.53 5.65 5.96
N PRO A 85 10.61 5.02 5.42
CA PRO A 85 11.64 5.77 4.71
C PRO A 85 11.11 6.45 3.43
N VAL A 86 10.19 5.81 2.72
CA VAL A 86 9.60 6.39 1.49
C VAL A 86 8.79 7.64 1.81
N MET A 87 7.94 7.60 2.85
CA MET A 87 7.13 8.76 3.24
C MET A 87 7.97 9.86 3.87
N LEU A 88 9.00 9.53 4.65
CA LEU A 88 9.94 10.52 5.17
C LEU A 88 10.67 11.24 4.04
N ALA A 89 11.15 10.51 3.04
CA ALA A 89 11.82 11.11 1.89
C ALA A 89 10.88 11.99 1.08
N ALA A 90 9.66 11.53 0.79
CA ALA A 90 8.66 12.29 0.03
C ALA A 90 8.24 13.57 0.79
N THR A 91 7.91 13.43 2.08
CA THR A 91 7.51 14.59 2.92
C THR A 91 8.66 15.57 3.09
N GLY A 92 9.90 15.07 3.27
CA GLY A 92 11.09 15.94 3.38
C GLY A 92 11.34 16.73 2.08
N TYR A 93 11.18 16.07 0.92
CA TYR A 93 11.32 16.73 -0.37
C TYR A 93 10.26 17.85 -0.57
N GLU A 94 8.99 17.57 -0.29
CA GLU A 94 7.90 18.55 -0.37
C GLU A 94 8.09 19.70 0.63
N LEU A 95 8.52 19.39 1.86
CA LEU A 95 8.76 20.39 2.89
C LEU A 95 9.88 21.36 2.51
N ILE A 96 10.99 20.85 1.95
CA ILE A 96 12.09 21.69 1.47
C ILE A 96 11.61 22.64 0.36
N GLY A 97 10.77 22.14 -0.57
CA GLY A 97 10.24 22.95 -1.66
C GLY A 97 9.16 23.96 -1.25
N SER A 98 8.58 23.82 -0.04
CA SER A 98 7.44 24.62 0.41
C SER A 98 7.74 25.44 1.68
N ILE A 99 8.98 25.42 2.17
CA ILE A 99 9.32 26.02 3.47
C ILE A 99 9.05 27.54 3.52
N ASP A 100 9.25 28.23 2.40
CA ASP A 100 9.03 29.67 2.29
C ASP A 100 7.53 30.04 2.25
N LEU A 101 6.66 29.08 2.06
CA LEU A 101 5.21 29.24 2.03
C LEU A 101 4.55 29.00 3.40
N LEU A 102 5.30 28.45 4.38
CA LEU A 102 4.77 28.09 5.69
C LEU A 102 4.71 29.28 6.64
N SER A 103 3.50 29.79 6.90
CA SER A 103 3.23 30.72 7.99
C SER A 103 3.11 30.00 9.33
N ALA A 104 3.22 30.73 10.44
CA ALA A 104 3.04 30.19 11.80
C ALA A 104 1.65 29.54 11.99
N GLU A 105 0.61 30.09 11.35
CA GLU A 105 -0.75 29.55 11.37
C GLU A 105 -0.84 28.21 10.63
N GLN A 106 -0.24 28.11 9.45
CA GLN A 106 -0.17 26.87 8.68
C GLN A 106 0.62 25.78 9.40
N LEU A 107 1.68 26.15 10.11
CA LEU A 107 2.49 25.22 10.89
C LEU A 107 1.66 24.58 12.03
N SER A 108 0.78 25.34 12.68
CA SER A 108 -0.11 24.81 13.70
C SER A 108 -1.12 23.81 13.13
N MET A 109 -1.68 24.09 11.93
CA MET A 109 -2.57 23.15 11.23
C MET A 109 -1.85 21.87 10.83
N VAL A 110 -0.62 21.97 10.34
CA VAL A 110 0.22 20.81 10.00
C VAL A 110 0.50 19.97 11.24
N ALA A 111 0.82 20.59 12.38
CA ALA A 111 1.07 19.87 13.64
C ALA A 111 -0.17 19.10 14.13
N ILE A 112 -1.34 19.72 14.08
CA ILE A 112 -2.59 19.07 14.43
C ILE A 112 -2.88 17.90 13.47
N GLY A 113 -2.76 18.14 12.15
CA GLY A 113 -2.94 17.10 11.14
C GLY A 113 -1.99 15.93 11.33
N PHE A 114 -0.74 16.19 11.65
CA PHE A 114 0.26 15.17 11.94
C PHE A 114 -0.11 14.35 13.20
N ALA A 115 -0.48 15.00 14.29
CA ALA A 115 -0.88 14.31 15.53
C ALA A 115 -2.10 13.43 15.35
N VAL A 116 -3.14 13.93 14.66
CA VAL A 116 -4.36 13.17 14.36
C VAL A 116 -4.05 12.00 13.41
N SER A 117 -3.26 12.22 12.35
CA SER A 117 -2.85 11.18 11.41
C SER A 117 -2.04 10.09 12.09
N PHE A 118 -1.10 10.47 12.97
CA PHE A 118 -0.31 9.51 13.74
C PHE A 118 -1.19 8.64 14.66
N GLY A 119 -2.08 9.26 15.43
CA GLY A 119 -2.99 8.54 16.32
C GLY A 119 -3.93 7.60 15.55
N SER A 120 -4.53 8.06 14.45
CA SER A 120 -5.40 7.22 13.62
C SER A 120 -4.63 6.09 12.93
N ALA A 121 -3.40 6.35 12.48
CA ALA A 121 -2.55 5.33 11.85
C ALA A 121 -2.23 4.20 12.82
N LEU A 122 -1.88 4.48 14.07
CA LEU A 122 -1.61 3.45 15.09
C LEU A 122 -2.81 2.50 15.26
N ILE A 123 -4.02 3.04 15.30
CA ILE A 123 -5.25 2.26 15.45
C ILE A 123 -5.50 1.41 14.20
N VAL A 124 -5.44 2.04 13.02
CA VAL A 124 -5.77 1.38 11.74
C VAL A 124 -4.74 0.30 11.38
N VAL A 125 -3.45 0.57 11.56
CA VAL A 125 -2.37 -0.41 11.29
C VAL A 125 -2.55 -1.64 12.18
N LYS A 126 -2.75 -1.43 13.50
CA LYS A 126 -2.98 -2.54 14.44
C LYS A 126 -4.24 -3.35 14.07
N ALA A 127 -5.32 -2.68 13.72
CA ALA A 127 -6.56 -3.32 13.29
C ALA A 127 -6.37 -4.12 12.00
N LEU A 128 -5.65 -3.57 11.02
CA LEU A 128 -5.38 -4.25 9.75
C LEU A 128 -4.51 -5.49 9.94
N ILE A 129 -3.43 -5.42 10.72
CA ILE A 129 -2.59 -6.58 11.03
C ILE A 129 -3.43 -7.66 11.73
N GLY A 130 -4.25 -7.30 12.70
CA GLY A 130 -5.19 -8.21 13.35
C GLY A 130 -6.24 -8.80 12.40
N PHE A 131 -6.66 -8.07 11.38
CA PHE A 131 -7.57 -8.55 10.35
C PHE A 131 -6.88 -9.58 9.43
N VAL A 132 -5.72 -9.24 8.87
CA VAL A 132 -5.02 -10.10 7.90
C VAL A 132 -4.44 -11.37 8.52
N SER A 133 -4.25 -11.40 9.86
CA SER A 133 -3.86 -12.62 10.58
C SER A 133 -4.95 -13.71 10.52
N ARG A 134 -6.22 -13.32 10.32
CA ARG A 134 -7.38 -14.22 10.33
C ARG A 134 -8.10 -14.31 8.99
N HIS A 135 -7.86 -13.38 8.07
CA HIS A 135 -8.58 -13.25 6.81
C HIS A 135 -7.61 -13.17 5.62
N THR A 136 -8.16 -13.39 4.42
CA THR A 136 -7.45 -13.25 3.15
C THR A 136 -7.61 -11.84 2.58
N PHE A 137 -6.83 -11.49 1.54
CA PHE A 137 -7.01 -10.24 0.81
C PHE A 137 -8.13 -10.29 -0.26
N VAL A 138 -8.85 -11.41 -0.36
CA VAL A 138 -9.97 -11.58 -1.32
C VAL A 138 -11.04 -10.49 -1.22
N PRO A 139 -11.51 -10.05 -0.02
CA PRO A 139 -12.47 -8.94 0.07
C PRO A 139 -11.94 -7.63 -0.53
N PHE A 140 -10.66 -7.31 -0.31
CA PHE A 140 -10.02 -6.12 -0.88
C PHE A 140 -9.90 -6.22 -2.41
N ALA A 141 -9.61 -7.42 -2.93
CA ALA A 141 -9.55 -7.66 -4.37
C ALA A 141 -10.91 -7.41 -5.04
N TRP A 142 -11.98 -7.94 -4.48
CA TRP A 142 -13.33 -7.73 -4.98
C TRP A 142 -13.77 -6.27 -4.90
N TYR A 143 -13.48 -5.60 -3.78
CA TYR A 143 -13.72 -4.16 -3.66
C TYR A 143 -13.07 -3.38 -4.82
N ARG A 144 -11.79 -3.65 -5.11
CA ARG A 144 -11.06 -3.01 -6.20
C ARG A 144 -11.68 -3.28 -7.57
N ILE A 145 -12.06 -4.54 -7.84
CA ILE A 145 -12.66 -4.94 -9.13
C ILE A 145 -14.00 -4.23 -9.33
N VAL A 146 -14.89 -4.30 -8.34
CA VAL A 146 -16.22 -3.69 -8.41
C VAL A 146 -16.13 -2.18 -8.55
N PHE A 147 -15.30 -1.54 -7.72
CA PHE A 147 -15.13 -0.09 -7.76
C PHE A 147 -14.47 0.37 -9.07
N GLY A 148 -13.44 -0.34 -9.53
CA GLY A 148 -12.79 -0.07 -10.81
C GLY A 148 -13.73 -0.26 -12.01
N ALA A 149 -14.55 -1.30 -12.01
CA ALA A 149 -15.56 -1.53 -13.05
C ALA A 149 -16.63 -0.44 -13.07
N ALA A 150 -17.10 0.01 -11.90
CA ALA A 150 -18.04 1.13 -11.79
C ALA A 150 -17.45 2.44 -12.35
N LEU A 151 -16.18 2.73 -12.03
CA LEU A 151 -15.48 3.88 -12.60
C LEU A 151 -15.31 3.77 -14.12
N LEU A 152 -14.98 2.58 -14.64
CA LEU A 152 -14.90 2.36 -16.08
C LEU A 152 -16.23 2.62 -16.76
N ALA A 153 -17.32 2.10 -16.21
CA ALA A 153 -18.67 2.35 -16.74
C ALA A 153 -19.02 3.84 -16.74
N PHE A 154 -18.64 4.57 -15.67
CA PHE A 154 -18.91 6.02 -15.57
C PHE A 154 -18.10 6.87 -16.57
N TYR A 155 -16.82 6.54 -16.79
CA TYR A 155 -15.94 7.34 -17.66
C TYR A 155 -15.89 6.88 -19.13
N TRP A 156 -16.51 5.75 -19.45
CA TRP A 156 -16.60 5.22 -20.82
C TRP A 156 -18.03 5.31 -21.42
N GLY A 157 -19.06 5.52 -20.59
CA GLY A 157 -20.41 5.85 -21.02
C GLY A 157 -20.55 7.36 -21.22
#